data_f112c120780ca1d14cfe6f6493f683d3
#
_entry.id   f112c120780ca1d14cfe6f6493f683d3
#
_cell.length_a   1.000
_cell.length_b   1.000
_cell.length_c   1.000
_cell.angle_alpha   90.00
_cell.angle_beta   90.00
_cell.angle_gamma   90.00
#
_symmetry.space_group_name_H-M   'P 1'
#
loop_
_entity.id
_entity.type
_entity.pdbx_description
1 polymer ?
#
loop_
_entity_poly.entity_id
_entity_poly.type
_entity_poly.pdbx_seq_one_letter_code
_entity_poly.pdbx_strand_id
1 'polypeptide(L)'
;GKTVPDPYFDGKGPDRTGCTLCGGCMVGCRHGAKNTLDLNYLYFAEQLGVEVIPETRVLDVKPVGQSGYKIIAKHVMGFFKKKIVFQADGVIFSGGVMGTVKLLLQCKENGSLPSISDQLGNFIRTNSEAIQGVIAKGKDVDYSKGIAITSGIYPDNDTHIEVCRYGKGQGAMSLLATILVDKHDL
;
A
#
# COMPACT_ATOMS: atom_id res chain seq x y z
N GLY A 1 -10.70 -15.20 -15.22
CA GLY A 1 -9.76 -16.13 -15.82
C GLY A 1 -9.86 -17.51 -15.19
N LYS A 2 -9.12 -18.46 -15.72
CA LYS A 2 -9.07 -19.81 -15.17
C LYS A 2 -8.16 -19.83 -13.93
N THR A 3 -8.58 -20.53 -12.88
CA THR A 3 -7.76 -20.81 -11.70
C THR A 3 -6.97 -22.09 -11.96
N VAL A 4 -5.69 -22.07 -11.63
CA VAL A 4 -4.76 -23.20 -11.77
C VAL A 4 -3.93 -23.34 -10.50
N PRO A 5 -3.42 -24.54 -10.16
CA PRO A 5 -2.42 -24.69 -9.11
C PRO A 5 -1.22 -23.79 -9.37
N ASP A 6 -0.50 -23.45 -8.32
CA ASP A 6 0.64 -22.53 -8.38
C ASP A 6 1.55 -22.75 -9.60
N PRO A 7 1.67 -21.75 -10.51
CA PRO A 7 2.54 -21.86 -11.67
C PRO A 7 3.90 -21.15 -11.50
N TYR A 8 4.20 -20.59 -10.31
CA TYR A 8 5.34 -19.68 -10.10
C TYR A 8 6.37 -20.19 -9.10
N PHE A 9 5.96 -21.05 -8.14
CA PHE A 9 6.79 -21.46 -7.01
C PHE A 9 6.91 -22.98 -6.91
N ASP A 10 6.98 -23.65 -8.04
CA ASP A 10 7.10 -25.11 -8.13
C ASP A 10 5.99 -25.87 -7.39
N GLY A 11 4.77 -25.34 -7.43
CA GLY A 11 3.61 -25.93 -6.77
C GLY A 11 3.56 -25.73 -5.25
N LYS A 12 4.45 -24.91 -4.67
CA LYS A 12 4.47 -24.60 -3.24
C LYS A 12 3.66 -23.37 -2.86
N GLY A 13 3.28 -22.56 -3.85
CA GLY A 13 2.49 -21.36 -3.67
C GLY A 13 0.98 -21.64 -3.71
N PRO A 14 0.16 -20.61 -3.49
CA PRO A 14 -1.29 -20.72 -3.59
C PRO A 14 -1.74 -20.82 -5.06
N ASP A 15 -2.95 -21.33 -5.25
CA ASP A 15 -3.62 -21.31 -6.55
C ASP A 15 -3.64 -19.91 -7.16
N ARG A 16 -3.53 -19.81 -8.47
CA ARG A 16 -3.49 -18.54 -9.19
C ARG A 16 -4.61 -18.44 -10.22
N THR A 17 -5.23 -17.27 -10.27
CA THR A 17 -6.29 -16.99 -11.24
C THR A 17 -5.77 -16.09 -12.36
N GLY A 18 -6.06 -16.45 -13.60
CA GLY A 18 -5.69 -15.63 -14.77
C GLY A 18 -6.42 -14.30 -14.83
N CYS A 19 -5.78 -13.27 -15.34
CA CYS A 19 -6.37 -11.94 -15.50
C CYS A 19 -7.49 -11.94 -16.56
N THR A 20 -8.60 -11.26 -16.27
CA THR A 20 -9.73 -11.06 -17.18
C THR A 20 -9.67 -9.77 -17.97
N LEU A 21 -8.61 -8.98 -17.81
CA LEU A 21 -8.39 -7.69 -18.47
C LEU A 21 -9.52 -6.66 -18.22
N CYS A 22 -10.13 -6.73 -17.04
CA CYS A 22 -11.27 -5.88 -16.68
C CYS A 22 -10.93 -4.44 -16.26
N GLY A 23 -9.64 -4.08 -16.19
CA GLY A 23 -9.17 -2.74 -15.78
C GLY A 23 -9.38 -2.38 -14.29
N GLY A 24 -9.88 -3.30 -13.45
CA GLY A 24 -10.24 -3.03 -12.07
C GLY A 24 -9.09 -3.03 -11.05
N CYS A 25 -7.82 -3.09 -11.48
CA CYS A 25 -6.68 -3.30 -10.60
C CYS A 25 -6.48 -2.20 -9.54
N MET A 26 -6.88 -0.96 -9.83
CA MET A 26 -6.70 0.20 -8.93
C MET A 26 -7.63 0.16 -7.71
N VAL A 27 -8.78 -0.49 -7.84
CA VAL A 27 -9.79 -0.60 -6.77
C VAL A 27 -9.84 -1.99 -6.14
N GLY A 28 -8.83 -2.80 -6.40
CA GLY A 28 -8.75 -4.19 -5.95
C GLY A 28 -9.19 -5.19 -7.02
N CYS A 29 -8.52 -6.33 -7.07
CA CYS A 29 -8.81 -7.37 -8.06
C CYS A 29 -9.87 -8.33 -7.55
N ARG A 30 -11.12 -8.16 -7.96
CA ARG A 30 -12.24 -9.07 -7.60
C ARG A 30 -12.07 -10.51 -8.12
N HIS A 31 -11.12 -10.73 -9.02
CA HIS A 31 -10.86 -12.03 -9.63
C HIS A 31 -9.68 -12.78 -9.00
N GLY A 32 -9.02 -12.18 -7.99
CA GLY A 32 -7.84 -12.76 -7.38
C GLY A 32 -6.63 -12.93 -8.33
N ALA A 33 -6.62 -12.18 -9.44
CA ALA A 33 -5.58 -12.30 -10.47
C ALA A 33 -4.36 -11.39 -10.24
N LYS A 34 -4.50 -10.37 -9.37
CA LYS A 34 -3.40 -9.47 -9.04
C LYS A 34 -2.44 -10.18 -8.10
N ASN A 35 -1.13 -10.07 -8.38
CA ASN A 35 -0.09 -10.65 -7.52
C ASN A 35 0.13 -9.77 -6.29
N THR A 36 -0.76 -9.87 -5.31
CA THR A 36 -0.67 -9.19 -4.01
C THR A 36 0.19 -10.00 -3.04
N LEU A 37 0.68 -9.38 -1.98
CA LEU A 37 1.63 -10.00 -1.05
C LEU A 37 1.08 -11.23 -0.34
N ASP A 38 -0.23 -11.31 -0.13
CA ASP A 38 -0.94 -12.46 0.42
C ASP A 38 -0.89 -13.71 -0.50
N LEU A 39 -0.55 -13.53 -1.77
CA LEU A 39 -0.35 -14.60 -2.74
C LEU A 39 1.13 -14.98 -2.96
N ASN A 40 2.05 -14.35 -2.24
CA ASN A 40 3.48 -14.60 -2.37
C ASN A 40 4.20 -14.49 -1.01
N TYR A 41 4.88 -13.37 -0.69
CA TYR A 41 5.71 -13.27 0.51
C TYR A 41 4.96 -13.50 1.82
N LEU A 42 3.75 -12.97 1.98
CA LEU A 42 2.96 -13.21 3.19
C LEU A 42 2.49 -14.65 3.26
N TYR A 43 2.07 -15.23 2.14
CA TYR A 43 1.70 -16.65 2.10
C TYR A 43 2.84 -17.53 2.62
N PHE A 44 4.06 -17.35 2.10
CA PHE A 44 5.20 -18.15 2.54
C PHE A 44 5.63 -17.82 3.98
N ALA A 45 5.51 -16.58 4.42
CA ALA A 45 5.79 -16.21 5.79
C ALA A 45 4.87 -16.95 6.77
N GLU A 46 3.56 -17.01 6.47
CA GLU A 46 2.59 -17.77 7.28
C GLU A 46 2.89 -19.27 7.29
N GLN A 47 3.33 -19.84 6.14
CA GLN A 47 3.78 -21.25 6.08
C GLN A 47 5.00 -21.50 6.97
N LEU A 48 5.82 -20.49 7.24
CA LEU A 48 6.97 -20.54 8.14
C LEU A 48 6.62 -20.19 9.59
N GLY A 49 5.33 -20.03 9.91
CA GLY A 49 4.85 -19.79 11.28
C GLY A 49 4.74 -18.31 11.66
N VAL A 50 4.82 -17.39 10.71
CA VAL A 50 4.52 -15.98 10.99
C VAL A 50 3.02 -15.81 11.21
N GLU A 51 2.64 -15.18 12.31
CA GLU A 51 1.27 -14.82 12.60
C GLU A 51 0.95 -13.43 12.05
N VAL A 52 -0.02 -13.33 11.15
CA VAL A 52 -0.56 -12.06 10.66
C VAL A 52 -1.74 -11.67 11.54
N ILE A 53 -1.67 -10.49 12.17
CA ILE A 53 -2.73 -9.99 13.06
C ILE A 53 -3.43 -8.81 12.38
N PRO A 54 -4.48 -9.06 11.59
CA PRO A 54 -5.17 -8.02 10.83
C PRO A 54 -5.97 -7.09 11.74
N GLU A 55 -6.46 -5.98 11.18
CA GLU A 55 -7.35 -5.03 11.87
C GLU A 55 -6.81 -4.55 13.24
N THR A 56 -5.48 -4.53 13.38
CA THR A 56 -4.81 -4.19 14.63
C THR A 56 -3.88 -3.02 14.41
N ARG A 57 -4.12 -1.94 15.15
CA ARG A 57 -3.32 -0.73 15.12
C ARG A 57 -2.37 -0.67 16.29
N VAL A 58 -1.08 -0.55 16.03
CA VAL A 58 -0.08 -0.23 17.05
C VAL A 58 -0.26 1.22 17.51
N LEU A 59 -0.23 1.42 18.81
CA LEU A 59 -0.42 2.72 19.47
C LEU A 59 0.87 3.22 20.10
N ASP A 60 1.70 2.31 20.60
CA ASP A 60 2.91 2.65 21.32
C ASP A 60 3.91 1.48 21.29
N VAL A 61 5.18 1.81 21.32
CA VAL A 61 6.29 0.84 21.43
C VAL A 61 7.27 1.38 22.46
N LYS A 62 7.66 0.55 23.42
CA LYS A 62 8.63 0.94 24.43
C LYS A 62 9.56 -0.20 24.82
N PRO A 63 10.83 0.10 25.13
CA PRO A 63 11.77 -0.88 25.61
C PRO A 63 11.30 -1.51 26.93
N VAL A 64 11.69 -2.75 27.18
CA VAL A 64 11.44 -3.46 28.45
C VAL A 64 12.74 -4.12 28.91
N GLY A 65 13.19 -3.77 30.12
CA GLY A 65 14.43 -4.32 30.67
C GLY A 65 15.66 -3.94 29.84
N GLN A 66 16.63 -4.85 29.76
CA GLN A 66 17.86 -4.67 29.01
C GLN A 66 17.74 -5.10 27.54
N SER A 67 16.76 -5.88 27.19
CA SER A 67 16.49 -6.35 25.84
C SER A 67 15.01 -6.59 25.63
N GLY A 68 14.53 -6.23 24.45
CA GLY A 68 13.13 -6.44 24.05
C GLY A 68 12.25 -5.19 24.13
N TYR A 69 11.06 -5.35 23.60
CA TYR A 69 10.08 -4.29 23.45
C TYR A 69 8.68 -4.76 23.87
N LYS A 70 7.91 -3.83 24.42
CA LYS A 70 6.48 -3.97 24.64
C LYS A 70 5.74 -3.15 23.60
N ILE A 71 4.90 -3.79 22.84
CA ILE A 71 4.08 -3.19 21.79
C ILE A 71 2.64 -3.11 22.28
N ILE A 72 2.09 -1.91 22.35
CA ILE A 72 0.70 -1.66 22.73
C ILE A 72 -0.10 -1.44 21.45
N ALA A 73 -1.11 -2.26 21.24
CA ALA A 73 -1.98 -2.20 20.09
C ALA A 73 -3.45 -2.21 20.48
N LYS A 74 -4.34 -1.97 19.53
CA LYS A 74 -5.78 -2.15 19.70
C LYS A 74 -6.42 -2.65 18.40
N HIS A 75 -7.48 -3.42 18.52
CA HIS A 75 -8.36 -3.69 17.39
C HIS A 75 -9.02 -2.41 16.88
N VAL A 76 -9.10 -2.25 15.56
CA VAL A 76 -9.71 -1.08 14.92
C VAL A 76 -11.18 -1.30 14.57
N MET A 77 -11.61 -2.56 14.47
CA MET A 77 -12.98 -2.98 14.19
C MET A 77 -13.71 -3.41 15.46
N GLY A 78 -15.05 -3.39 15.41
CA GLY A 78 -15.94 -3.81 16.49
C GLY A 78 -16.26 -2.72 17.53
N PHE A 79 -17.28 -2.97 18.34
CA PHE A 79 -17.76 -2.04 19.38
C PHE A 79 -16.78 -1.93 20.55
N PHE A 80 -16.11 -3.02 20.93
CA PHE A 80 -15.16 -3.04 22.04
C PHE A 80 -13.73 -3.11 21.51
N LYS A 81 -13.07 -1.97 21.41
CA LYS A 81 -11.69 -1.83 20.95
C LYS A 81 -10.72 -2.22 22.09
N LYS A 82 -10.58 -3.51 22.35
CA LYS A 82 -9.66 -4.00 23.39
C LYS A 82 -8.21 -3.65 23.07
N LYS A 83 -7.47 -3.22 24.07
CA LYS A 83 -6.01 -3.10 24.02
C LYS A 83 -5.40 -4.49 24.05
N ILE A 84 -4.38 -4.68 23.23
CA ILE A 84 -3.58 -5.91 23.13
C ILE A 84 -2.15 -5.51 23.43
N VAL A 85 -1.42 -6.38 24.07
CA VAL A 85 -0.01 -6.17 24.38
C VAL A 85 0.80 -7.33 23.84
N PHE A 86 1.82 -7.01 23.06
CA PHE A 86 2.80 -7.97 22.57
C PHE A 86 4.15 -7.68 23.22
N GLN A 87 5.00 -8.70 23.27
CA GLN A 87 6.41 -8.58 23.62
C GLN A 87 7.24 -9.22 22.51
N ALA A 88 8.36 -8.59 22.18
CA ALA A 88 9.27 -9.07 21.16
C ALA A 88 10.69 -8.59 21.47
N ASP A 89 11.69 -9.35 21.02
CA ASP A 89 13.10 -8.98 21.16
C ASP A 89 13.50 -7.84 20.21
N GLY A 90 12.79 -7.68 19.09
CA GLY A 90 12.99 -6.61 18.12
C GLY A 90 11.69 -6.14 17.49
N VAL A 91 11.68 -4.93 16.97
CA VAL A 91 10.53 -4.33 16.26
C VAL A 91 10.98 -3.72 14.95
N ILE A 92 10.30 -4.06 13.87
CA ILE A 92 10.49 -3.47 12.54
C ILE A 92 9.29 -2.58 12.23
N PHE A 93 9.53 -1.29 12.00
CA PHE A 93 8.50 -0.34 11.64
C PHE A 93 8.34 -0.29 10.11
N SER A 94 7.26 -0.82 9.59
CA SER A 94 6.97 -0.91 8.14
C SER A 94 5.58 -0.36 7.78
N GLY A 95 5.11 0.66 8.51
CA GLY A 95 3.78 1.25 8.33
C GLY A 95 3.68 2.30 7.20
N GLY A 96 4.65 2.32 6.26
CA GLY A 96 4.77 3.36 5.25
C GLY A 96 5.19 4.72 5.87
N VAL A 97 5.41 5.72 5.03
CA VAL A 97 5.87 7.05 5.49
C VAL A 97 4.90 7.62 6.51
N MET A 98 3.62 7.70 6.18
CA MET A 98 2.61 8.32 7.05
C MET A 98 2.39 7.53 8.35
N GLY A 99 2.33 6.21 8.28
CA GLY A 99 2.10 5.37 9.46
C GLY A 99 3.31 5.31 10.38
N THR A 100 4.48 5.05 9.83
CA THR A 100 5.72 4.91 10.59
C THR A 100 6.12 6.21 11.27
N VAL A 101 6.19 7.32 10.52
CA VAL A 101 6.59 8.62 11.07
C VAL A 101 5.62 9.06 12.19
N LYS A 102 4.32 8.92 11.95
CA LYS A 102 3.31 9.28 12.95
C LYS A 102 3.46 8.46 14.24
N LEU A 103 3.63 7.14 14.12
CA LEU A 103 3.79 6.27 15.29
C LEU A 103 5.07 6.61 16.07
N LEU A 104 6.18 6.81 15.38
CA LEU A 104 7.45 7.14 16.02
C LEU A 104 7.42 8.51 16.72
N LEU A 105 6.78 9.53 16.10
CA LEU A 105 6.55 10.83 16.75
C LEU A 105 5.69 10.69 18.01
N GLN A 106 4.64 9.89 17.96
CA GLN A 106 3.82 9.60 19.16
C GLN A 106 4.63 8.90 20.24
N CYS A 107 5.46 7.91 19.90
CA CYS A 107 6.33 7.23 20.87
C CYS A 107 7.35 8.18 21.51
N LYS A 108 7.87 9.13 20.73
CA LYS A 108 8.77 10.17 21.23
C LYS A 108 8.05 11.11 22.20
N GLU A 109 6.90 11.64 21.81
CA GLU A 109 6.08 12.57 22.61
C GLU A 109 5.61 11.92 23.92
N ASN A 110 5.23 10.65 23.89
CA ASN A 110 4.85 9.87 25.06
C ASN A 110 6.03 9.52 25.98
N GLY A 111 7.27 9.78 25.57
CA GLY A 111 8.48 9.36 26.28
C GLY A 111 8.73 7.84 26.21
N SER A 112 8.02 7.11 25.38
CA SER A 112 8.19 5.67 25.18
C SER A 112 9.49 5.33 24.45
N LEU A 113 9.90 6.19 23.49
CA LEU A 113 11.16 6.10 22.75
C LEU A 113 11.87 7.47 22.77
N PRO A 114 12.40 7.88 23.91
CA PRO A 114 12.93 9.25 24.10
C PRO A 114 14.21 9.54 23.28
N SER A 115 14.94 8.51 22.88
CA SER A 115 16.19 8.64 22.11
C SER A 115 16.00 8.87 20.62
N ILE A 116 14.76 8.96 20.14
CA ILE A 116 14.48 9.27 18.74
C ILE A 116 14.97 10.68 18.42
N SER A 117 15.70 10.81 17.31
CA SER A 117 16.27 12.09 16.83
C SER A 117 15.20 13.17 16.66
N ASP A 118 15.55 14.41 16.94
CA ASP A 118 14.74 15.60 16.64
C ASP A 118 14.55 15.85 15.14
N GLN A 119 15.33 15.17 14.31
CA GLN A 119 15.18 15.23 12.86
C GLN A 119 14.01 14.38 12.34
N LEU A 120 13.44 13.50 13.16
CA LEU A 120 12.28 12.73 12.76
C LEU A 120 11.11 13.66 12.44
N GLY A 121 10.56 13.53 11.24
CA GLY A 121 9.49 14.38 10.74
C GLY A 121 9.96 15.61 9.96
N ASN A 122 11.24 15.94 9.99
CA ASN A 122 11.81 17.00 9.17
C ASN A 122 12.12 16.49 7.76
N PHE A 123 11.79 17.30 6.76
CA PHE A 123 12.03 16.98 5.34
C PHE A 123 11.47 15.62 4.92
N ILE A 124 10.26 15.28 5.38
CA ILE A 124 9.56 14.08 4.91
C ILE A 124 9.37 14.19 3.41
N ARG A 125 9.77 13.14 2.69
CA ARG A 125 9.62 13.04 1.25
C ARG A 125 8.74 11.86 0.90
N THR A 126 7.92 12.07 -0.13
CA THR A 126 7.20 11.01 -0.83
C THR A 126 7.86 10.81 -2.20
N ASN A 127 7.27 9.99 -3.04
CA ASN A 127 7.76 9.73 -4.40
C ASN A 127 7.57 10.90 -5.38
N SER A 128 7.05 12.05 -4.94
CA SER A 128 6.90 13.28 -5.75
C SER A 128 6.09 13.06 -7.04
N GLU A 129 5.02 12.29 -6.93
CA GLU A 129 4.14 12.00 -8.06
C GLU A 129 3.22 13.16 -8.41
N ALA A 130 3.00 13.37 -9.71
CA ALA A 130 1.95 14.18 -10.25
C ALA A 130 0.97 13.30 -11.04
N ILE A 131 -0.31 13.34 -10.71
CA ILE A 131 -1.35 12.59 -11.45
C ILE A 131 -2.00 13.54 -12.43
N GLN A 132 -1.84 13.24 -13.72
CA GLN A 132 -2.45 14.00 -14.81
C GLN A 132 -3.54 13.17 -15.47
N GLY A 133 -4.67 13.80 -15.80
CA GLY A 133 -5.78 13.17 -16.51
C GLY A 133 -5.85 13.61 -17.96
N VAL A 134 -6.05 12.67 -18.88
CA VAL A 134 -6.32 12.94 -20.28
C VAL A 134 -7.70 12.41 -20.63
N ILE A 135 -8.52 13.26 -21.23
CA ILE A 135 -9.86 12.89 -21.73
C ILE A 135 -9.78 12.75 -23.25
N ALA A 136 -10.09 11.55 -23.75
CA ALA A 136 -10.16 11.32 -25.19
C ALA A 136 -11.36 12.06 -25.80
N LYS A 137 -11.13 12.76 -26.91
CA LYS A 137 -12.19 13.49 -27.63
C LYS A 137 -13.14 12.56 -28.40
N GLY A 138 -12.67 11.38 -28.81
CA GLY A 138 -13.44 10.38 -29.54
C GLY A 138 -14.14 9.40 -28.62
N LYS A 139 -15.29 8.87 -29.06
CA LYS A 139 -16.06 7.83 -28.33
C LYS A 139 -15.80 6.43 -28.88
N ASP A 140 -14.95 6.30 -29.89
CA ASP A 140 -14.77 5.08 -30.68
C ASP A 140 -13.79 4.10 -30.04
N VAL A 141 -13.07 4.52 -28.98
CA VAL A 141 -12.06 3.71 -28.30
C VAL A 141 -12.46 3.47 -26.86
N ASP A 142 -12.53 2.22 -26.48
CA ASP A 142 -12.78 1.80 -25.09
C ASP A 142 -11.43 1.57 -24.35
N TYR A 143 -11.00 2.55 -23.59
CA TYR A 143 -9.77 2.48 -22.78
C TYR A 143 -9.94 1.71 -21.45
N SER A 144 -11.13 1.22 -21.13
CA SER A 144 -11.39 0.51 -19.87
C SER A 144 -10.89 -0.94 -19.84
N LYS A 145 -10.54 -1.51 -21.00
CA LYS A 145 -10.07 -2.90 -21.12
C LYS A 145 -8.56 -2.99 -20.97
N GLY A 146 -8.10 -3.98 -20.24
CA GLY A 146 -6.69 -4.25 -19.99
C GLY A 146 -6.34 -4.23 -18.51
N ILE A 147 -5.06 -4.33 -18.18
CA ILE A 147 -4.56 -4.09 -16.83
C ILE A 147 -4.45 -2.59 -16.57
N ALA A 148 -4.46 -2.16 -15.31
CA ALA A 148 -4.50 -0.73 -14.98
C ALA A 148 -3.25 0.02 -15.45
N ILE A 149 -2.07 -0.51 -15.20
CA ILE A 149 -0.80 0.06 -15.62
C ILE A 149 -0.18 -0.85 -16.66
N THR A 150 0.05 -0.35 -17.88
CA THR A 150 0.49 -1.18 -19.01
C THR A 150 1.83 -0.76 -19.59
N SER A 151 2.15 0.51 -19.57
CA SER A 151 3.31 1.07 -20.23
C SER A 151 3.91 2.18 -19.41
N GLY A 152 5.21 2.26 -19.41
CA GLY A 152 5.97 3.37 -18.84
C GLY A 152 6.97 3.90 -19.85
N ILE A 153 7.26 5.17 -19.77
CA ILE A 153 8.32 5.84 -20.55
C ILE A 153 9.23 6.61 -19.61
N TYR A 154 10.48 6.70 -19.97
CA TYR A 154 11.51 7.46 -19.26
C TYR A 154 12.01 8.57 -20.20
N PRO A 155 11.43 9.79 -20.14
CA PRO A 155 11.88 10.89 -20.99
C PRO A 155 13.31 11.32 -20.66
N ASP A 156 13.72 11.16 -19.42
CA ASP A 156 15.06 11.41 -18.89
C ASP A 156 15.37 10.44 -17.74
N ASN A 157 16.52 10.60 -17.06
CA ASN A 157 16.99 9.70 -15.99
C ASN A 157 16.16 9.83 -14.69
N ASP A 158 15.47 10.94 -14.50
CA ASP A 158 14.79 11.29 -13.26
C ASP A 158 13.26 11.27 -13.37
N THR A 159 12.75 11.06 -14.59
CA THR A 159 11.31 11.11 -14.87
C THR A 159 10.80 9.78 -15.39
N HIS A 160 9.78 9.25 -14.74
CA HIS A 160 9.04 8.07 -15.17
C HIS A 160 7.56 8.43 -15.33
N ILE A 161 7.00 8.17 -16.50
CA ILE A 161 5.59 8.43 -16.80
C ILE A 161 4.91 7.09 -17.07
N GLU A 162 3.88 6.77 -16.32
CA GLU A 162 3.09 5.55 -16.49
C GLU A 162 1.66 5.87 -16.90
N VAL A 163 1.14 5.07 -17.83
CA VAL A 163 -0.27 5.14 -18.21
C VAL A 163 -1.10 4.33 -17.23
N CYS A 164 -1.98 5.02 -16.52
CA CYS A 164 -2.94 4.40 -15.62
C CYS A 164 -4.36 4.48 -16.21
N ARG A 165 -5.10 3.38 -16.20
CA ARG A 165 -6.49 3.31 -16.66
C ARG A 165 -7.41 2.76 -15.58
N TYR A 166 -8.69 3.08 -15.72
CA TYR A 166 -9.74 2.59 -14.86
C TYR A 166 -10.71 1.68 -15.63
N GLY A 167 -11.31 0.73 -14.94
CA GLY A 167 -12.27 -0.20 -15.52
C GLY A 167 -13.59 0.48 -15.91
N LYS A 168 -14.41 -0.25 -16.64
CA LYS A 168 -15.74 0.22 -17.06
C LYS A 168 -16.59 0.68 -15.85
N GLY A 169 -17.24 1.82 -15.97
CA GLY A 169 -18.07 2.40 -14.92
C GLY A 169 -17.32 3.27 -13.90
N GLN A 170 -16.01 3.42 -14.02
CA GLN A 170 -15.18 4.24 -13.11
C GLN A 170 -14.92 5.67 -13.64
N GLY A 171 -15.71 6.15 -14.59
CA GLY A 171 -15.57 7.48 -15.18
C GLY A 171 -15.67 8.65 -14.19
N ALA A 172 -16.28 8.43 -13.01
CA ALA A 172 -16.33 9.41 -11.93
C ALA A 172 -14.94 9.84 -11.42
N MET A 173 -13.88 9.06 -11.68
CA MET A 173 -12.51 9.45 -11.37
C MET A 173 -12.08 10.73 -12.10
N SER A 174 -12.70 11.06 -13.22
CA SER A 174 -12.46 12.33 -13.93
C SER A 174 -12.86 13.56 -13.12
N LEU A 175 -13.76 13.41 -12.15
CA LEU A 175 -14.16 14.50 -11.24
C LEU A 175 -13.05 14.91 -10.25
N LEU A 176 -12.04 14.06 -10.09
CA LEU A 176 -10.87 14.35 -9.26
C LEU A 176 -9.79 15.14 -10.01
N ALA A 177 -9.94 15.25 -11.35
CA ALA A 177 -9.04 16.03 -12.17
C ALA A 177 -9.48 17.50 -12.22
N THR A 178 -8.51 18.40 -12.19
CA THR A 178 -8.72 19.84 -12.43
C THR A 178 -8.01 20.24 -13.72
N ILE A 179 -8.38 21.39 -14.24
CA ILE A 179 -7.71 21.95 -15.43
C ILE A 179 -6.29 22.35 -15.00
N LEU A 180 -5.31 21.93 -15.82
CA LEU A 180 -3.93 22.39 -15.65
C LEU A 180 -3.86 23.85 -16.10
N VAL A 181 -3.53 24.75 -15.18
CA VAL A 181 -3.30 26.17 -15.46
C VAL A 181 -1.84 26.51 -15.25
N ASP A 182 -1.28 27.31 -16.14
CA ASP A 182 0.06 27.84 -15.96
C ASP A 182 0.05 28.90 -14.85
N LYS A 183 1.16 29.05 -14.14
CA LYS A 183 1.35 30.05 -13.10
C LYS A 183 1.15 31.50 -13.63
N HIS A 184 1.34 31.67 -14.93
CA HIS A 184 1.15 32.97 -15.61
C HIS A 184 -0.31 33.28 -15.96
N ASP A 185 -1.23 32.32 -15.79
CA ASP A 185 -2.67 32.47 -16.07
C ASP A 185 -3.50 32.72 -14.81
N LEU A 186 -2.84 32.89 -13.65
CA LEU A 186 -3.40 33.26 -12.35
C LEU A 186 -2.95 34.68 -11.97
#